data_c03e8177544fd83d6f3db83e3bf33ce8
#
_entry.id   c03e8177544fd83d6f3db83e3bf33ce8
#
_cell.length_a   1.000
_cell.length_b   1.000
_cell.length_c   1.000
_cell.angle_alpha   90.00
_cell.angle_beta   90.00
_cell.angle_gamma   90.00
#
_symmetry.space_group_name_H-M   'P 1'
#
loop_
_entity.id
_entity.type
_entity.pdbx_description
1 polymer ?
#
loop_
_entity_poly.entity_id
_entity_poly.type
_entity_poly.pdbx_seq_one_letter_code
_entity_poly.pdbx_strand_id
1 'polypeptide(L)'
;VKTRNFFPWMVVAVLTCGTAVHAQDAAPAASAASTVPVTTQSTVAAKAYEMGLVQREDRLFVDEGLEFFRQAVKADSQFALGHAALGYFSADPKEAKDESALALKYIANAAPDEQLLIHWMNDTKNGETVEAISALNDLLAKYPTDKRLANMAAEWLCANQGAFEHGEAILVRLLKYDPHYYPATNNLAYCYALNGQAQLAPPLMEQYVAALPNEPNPQDSYGEIMRMLGDYPAALEHYNNALKINPQFNASQVGVASTYALMGDETKARAQYLVAIKGTKERSTQINYRILWAMTYYRENKPRLAREAFEKVDTEAHAAGLTVQEAEIHRAMALFNPDAASALKDLDDAREDLSDTRKSNLLPGDRENELALILQARAFIAVNAGKMDAAQATEKLLENMAQTNRSTPVQQAYHSANGALLFAQGDYAGAIAELQEDPQNPLSLQLLSAAQTKAGQTADARKTLETLAAISDERVETAFAAPPARLALKHDATHPVQGGAN
;
A
#
# COMPACT_ATOMS: atom_id res chain seq x y z
N VAL A 1 -30.72 16.91 30.91
CA VAL A 1 -31.49 15.70 30.50
C VAL A 1 -31.91 15.88 29.06
N LYS A 2 -31.14 15.44 28.11
CA LYS A 2 -31.55 15.09 26.77
C LYS A 2 -30.53 14.08 26.25
N THR A 3 -30.94 12.84 26.18
CA THR A 3 -30.26 11.70 25.61
C THR A 3 -30.00 11.94 24.12
N ARG A 4 -28.74 11.99 23.71
CA ARG A 4 -28.31 11.90 22.31
C ARG A 4 -28.11 10.41 21.98
N ASN A 5 -28.87 9.93 21.01
CA ASN A 5 -28.79 8.59 20.49
C ASN A 5 -27.42 8.38 19.82
N PHE A 6 -26.63 7.49 20.39
CA PHE A 6 -25.49 6.88 19.72
C PHE A 6 -26.02 5.92 18.66
N PHE A 7 -25.64 6.12 17.41
CA PHE A 7 -25.75 5.10 16.38
C PHE A 7 -24.62 4.07 16.62
N PRO A 8 -24.94 2.80 16.81
CA PRO A 8 -23.93 1.78 16.96
C PRO A 8 -23.32 1.44 15.59
N TRP A 9 -22.02 1.38 15.56
CA TRP A 9 -21.18 0.81 14.53
C TRP A 9 -21.68 -0.58 14.15
N MET A 10 -21.93 -0.80 12.87
CA MET A 10 -22.23 -2.12 12.34
C MET A 10 -20.90 -2.91 12.25
N VAL A 11 -20.50 -3.48 13.39
CA VAL A 11 -19.56 -4.59 13.40
C VAL A 11 -20.26 -5.72 12.65
N VAL A 12 -19.70 -6.13 11.53
CA VAL A 12 -20.14 -7.35 10.84
C VAL A 12 -19.78 -8.53 11.76
N ALA A 13 -20.71 -8.86 12.65
CA ALA A 13 -20.59 -10.03 13.47
C ALA A 13 -20.76 -11.27 12.58
N VAL A 14 -19.70 -12.05 12.43
CA VAL A 14 -19.80 -13.42 11.95
C VAL A 14 -20.57 -14.20 13.01
N LEU A 15 -21.88 -14.39 12.79
CA LEU A 15 -22.73 -15.24 13.60
C LEU A 15 -22.31 -16.71 13.40
N THR A 16 -21.59 -17.25 14.38
CA THR A 16 -21.50 -18.69 14.55
C THR A 16 -22.81 -19.22 15.12
N CYS A 17 -23.77 -19.55 14.25
CA CYS A 17 -24.92 -20.32 14.63
C CYS A 17 -24.52 -21.79 14.78
N GLY A 18 -24.25 -22.22 15.98
CA GLY A 18 -24.15 -23.65 16.34
C GLY A 18 -25.53 -24.24 16.36
N THR A 19 -25.95 -24.89 15.27
CA THR A 19 -27.04 -25.89 15.31
C THR A 19 -26.46 -27.26 15.11
N ALA A 20 -26.63 -28.11 16.12
CA ALA A 20 -26.37 -29.53 16.00
C ALA A 20 -27.32 -30.14 14.97
N VAL A 21 -26.82 -30.45 13.79
CA VAL A 21 -27.55 -31.23 12.78
C VAL A 21 -27.15 -32.68 12.89
N HIS A 22 -28.18 -33.52 13.08
CA HIS A 22 -28.06 -34.96 13.04
C HIS A 22 -27.51 -35.40 11.67
N ALA A 23 -26.51 -36.28 11.73
CA ALA A 23 -25.96 -36.91 10.55
C ALA A 23 -27.03 -37.78 9.89
N GLN A 24 -27.47 -37.36 8.71
CA GLN A 24 -28.07 -38.26 7.72
C GLN A 24 -26.99 -38.57 6.68
N ASP A 25 -26.87 -39.86 6.38
CA ASP A 25 -25.96 -40.39 5.36
C ASP A 25 -26.18 -39.67 4.02
N ALA A 26 -25.34 -38.70 3.72
CA ALA A 26 -25.25 -38.07 2.39
C ALA A 26 -24.29 -38.92 1.55
N ALA A 27 -24.69 -39.21 0.32
CA ALA A 27 -23.86 -39.83 -0.70
C ALA A 27 -22.53 -39.05 -0.83
N PRO A 28 -21.42 -39.74 -1.23
CA PRO A 28 -20.12 -39.08 -1.33
C PRO A 28 -20.25 -37.90 -2.28
N ALA A 29 -20.12 -36.71 -1.75
CA ALA A 29 -20.02 -35.47 -2.54
C ALA A 29 -18.84 -35.65 -3.49
N ALA A 30 -19.05 -35.33 -4.76
CA ALA A 30 -17.98 -35.21 -5.73
C ALA A 30 -16.87 -34.38 -5.08
N SER A 31 -15.61 -34.87 -5.13
CA SER A 31 -14.46 -34.19 -4.54
C SER A 31 -14.49 -32.75 -5.02
N ALA A 32 -14.82 -31.81 -4.12
CA ALA A 32 -14.78 -30.39 -4.42
C ALA A 32 -13.38 -30.06 -4.96
N ALA A 33 -13.31 -29.34 -6.06
CA ALA A 33 -12.04 -28.88 -6.58
C ALA A 33 -11.29 -28.16 -5.47
N SER A 34 -10.01 -28.47 -5.27
CA SER A 34 -9.20 -27.90 -4.20
C SER A 34 -8.77 -26.44 -4.49
N THR A 35 -8.90 -25.99 -5.73
CA THR A 35 -8.46 -24.68 -6.21
C THR A 35 -9.49 -24.08 -7.15
N VAL A 36 -9.48 -22.74 -7.24
CA VAL A 36 -10.27 -22.02 -8.24
C VAL A 36 -9.87 -22.51 -9.64
N PRO A 37 -10.84 -22.82 -10.53
CA PRO A 37 -10.54 -23.30 -11.88
C PRO A 37 -9.83 -22.23 -12.71
N VAL A 38 -9.06 -22.68 -13.71
CA VAL A 38 -8.41 -21.86 -14.72
C VAL A 38 -8.90 -22.33 -16.08
N THR A 39 -9.71 -21.52 -16.76
CA THR A 39 -10.41 -21.89 -17.99
C THR A 39 -9.77 -21.25 -19.21
N THR A 40 -8.99 -22.03 -19.95
CA THR A 40 -8.44 -21.67 -21.27
C THR A 40 -8.29 -22.93 -22.13
N GLN A 41 -8.46 -22.78 -23.45
CA GLN A 41 -8.24 -23.87 -24.40
C GLN A 41 -6.74 -24.01 -24.74
N SER A 42 -5.89 -23.08 -24.34
CA SER A 42 -4.46 -23.06 -24.64
C SER A 42 -3.64 -23.55 -23.44
N THR A 43 -3.02 -24.71 -23.56
CA THR A 43 -2.08 -25.20 -22.54
C THR A 43 -0.87 -24.28 -22.38
N VAL A 44 -0.51 -23.53 -23.43
CA VAL A 44 0.55 -22.53 -23.37
C VAL A 44 0.11 -21.33 -22.54
N ALA A 45 -1.14 -20.86 -22.71
CA ALA A 45 -1.71 -19.77 -21.91
C ALA A 45 -1.81 -20.16 -20.43
N ALA A 46 -2.34 -21.35 -20.13
CA ALA A 46 -2.45 -21.86 -18.75
C ALA A 46 -1.08 -21.92 -18.06
N LYS A 47 -0.06 -22.47 -18.75
CA LYS A 47 1.30 -22.54 -18.21
C LYS A 47 1.93 -21.17 -18.02
N ALA A 48 1.75 -20.26 -18.95
CA ALA A 48 2.27 -18.90 -18.84
C ALA A 48 1.60 -18.15 -17.67
N TYR A 49 0.29 -18.28 -17.50
CA TYR A 49 -0.43 -17.72 -16.36
C TYR A 49 0.13 -18.23 -15.02
N GLU A 50 0.28 -19.55 -14.87
CA GLU A 50 0.87 -20.15 -13.67
C GLU A 50 2.29 -19.64 -13.39
N MET A 51 3.13 -19.55 -14.43
CA MET A 51 4.48 -18.99 -14.31
C MET A 51 4.46 -17.51 -13.93
N GLY A 52 3.48 -16.74 -14.41
CA GLY A 52 3.27 -15.35 -14.01
C GLY A 52 3.04 -15.22 -12.51
N LEU A 53 2.13 -16.05 -11.95
CA LEU A 53 1.86 -16.08 -10.53
C LEU A 53 3.11 -16.50 -9.71
N VAL A 54 3.81 -17.55 -10.14
CA VAL A 54 5.05 -18.00 -9.45
C VAL A 54 6.10 -16.90 -9.43
N GLN A 55 6.34 -16.24 -10.55
CA GLN A 55 7.35 -15.18 -10.60
C GLN A 55 6.94 -13.96 -9.77
N ARG A 56 5.66 -13.54 -9.87
CA ARG A 56 5.17 -12.33 -9.24
C ARG A 56 4.96 -12.48 -7.73
N GLU A 57 4.35 -13.58 -7.30
CA GLU A 57 3.92 -13.78 -5.91
C GLU A 57 4.91 -14.59 -5.08
N ASP A 58 5.45 -15.69 -5.67
CA ASP A 58 6.29 -16.60 -4.90
C ASP A 58 7.76 -16.14 -4.88
N ARG A 59 8.24 -15.52 -5.97
CA ARG A 59 9.66 -15.18 -6.16
C ARG A 59 9.96 -13.69 -6.21
N LEU A 60 8.96 -12.85 -6.29
CA LEU A 60 9.04 -11.39 -6.39
C LEU A 60 9.80 -10.85 -7.62
N PHE A 61 9.84 -11.62 -8.70
CA PHE A 61 10.32 -11.16 -10.01
C PHE A 61 9.18 -10.49 -10.78
N VAL A 62 8.90 -9.23 -10.41
CA VAL A 62 7.69 -8.49 -10.85
C VAL A 62 7.66 -8.34 -12.37
N ASP A 63 8.75 -7.88 -12.98
CA ASP A 63 8.83 -7.64 -14.42
C ASP A 63 8.66 -8.95 -15.21
N GLU A 64 9.26 -10.04 -14.75
CA GLU A 64 9.13 -11.36 -15.36
C GLU A 64 7.72 -11.93 -15.20
N GLY A 65 7.09 -11.71 -14.06
CA GLY A 65 5.70 -12.10 -13.82
C GLY A 65 4.74 -11.44 -14.81
N LEU A 66 4.87 -10.12 -14.99
CA LEU A 66 4.08 -9.38 -16.00
C LEU A 66 4.31 -9.89 -17.41
N GLU A 67 5.55 -10.18 -17.79
CA GLU A 67 5.86 -10.72 -19.09
C GLU A 67 5.21 -12.08 -19.33
N PHE A 68 5.13 -12.95 -18.32
CA PHE A 68 4.41 -14.22 -18.43
C PHE A 68 2.90 -14.02 -18.55
N PHE A 69 2.28 -13.05 -17.88
CA PHE A 69 0.87 -12.74 -18.09
C PHE A 69 0.61 -12.20 -19.51
N ARG A 70 1.50 -11.36 -20.06
CA ARG A 70 1.45 -10.92 -21.47
C ARG A 70 1.55 -12.09 -22.44
N GLN A 71 2.39 -13.07 -22.14
CA GLN A 71 2.48 -14.30 -22.94
C GLN A 71 1.21 -15.13 -22.84
N ALA A 72 0.57 -15.21 -21.67
CA ALA A 72 -0.68 -15.95 -21.49
C ALA A 72 -1.80 -15.36 -22.37
N VAL A 73 -2.05 -14.05 -22.33
CA VAL A 73 -3.09 -13.41 -23.15
C VAL A 73 -2.75 -13.39 -24.63
N LYS A 74 -1.46 -13.40 -24.99
CA LYS A 74 -1.03 -13.56 -26.38
C LYS A 74 -1.28 -14.97 -26.91
N ALA A 75 -1.13 -16.00 -26.07
CA ALA A 75 -1.35 -17.40 -26.45
C ALA A 75 -2.85 -17.76 -26.51
N ASP A 76 -3.70 -17.06 -25.78
CA ASP A 76 -5.16 -17.14 -25.82
C ASP A 76 -5.77 -15.75 -25.56
N SER A 77 -6.13 -15.07 -26.64
CA SER A 77 -6.69 -13.71 -26.59
C SER A 77 -8.11 -13.61 -26.01
N GLN A 78 -8.71 -14.73 -25.63
CA GLN A 78 -10.01 -14.78 -24.95
C GLN A 78 -9.91 -15.36 -23.52
N PHE A 79 -8.71 -15.50 -23.00
CA PHE A 79 -8.44 -16.00 -21.66
C PHE A 79 -8.76 -14.91 -20.62
N ALA A 80 -10.00 -14.89 -20.12
CA ALA A 80 -10.52 -13.86 -19.23
C ALA A 80 -9.70 -13.67 -17.96
N LEU A 81 -9.32 -14.78 -17.27
CA LEU A 81 -8.50 -14.69 -16.04
C LEU A 81 -7.07 -14.22 -16.33
N GLY A 82 -6.50 -14.57 -17.47
CA GLY A 82 -5.21 -14.04 -17.90
C GLY A 82 -5.23 -12.53 -18.09
N HIS A 83 -6.27 -12.01 -18.75
CA HIS A 83 -6.50 -10.57 -18.88
C HIS A 83 -6.73 -9.90 -17.53
N ALA A 84 -7.52 -10.51 -16.62
CA ALA A 84 -7.76 -9.99 -15.28
C ALA A 84 -6.46 -9.89 -14.46
N ALA A 85 -5.62 -10.92 -14.49
CA ALA A 85 -4.33 -10.90 -13.80
C ALA A 85 -3.38 -9.83 -14.35
N LEU A 86 -3.29 -9.71 -15.68
CA LEU A 86 -2.46 -8.66 -16.31
C LEU A 86 -2.96 -7.27 -15.93
N GLY A 87 -4.29 -7.04 -15.99
CA GLY A 87 -4.91 -5.77 -15.58
C GLY A 87 -4.72 -5.44 -14.11
N TYR A 88 -4.78 -6.45 -13.24
CA TYR A 88 -4.62 -6.28 -11.79
C TYR A 88 -3.18 -5.96 -11.38
N PHE A 89 -2.20 -6.64 -11.97
CA PHE A 89 -0.80 -6.53 -11.58
C PHE A 89 -0.01 -5.46 -12.36
N SER A 90 -0.50 -5.00 -13.52
CA SER A 90 0.21 -3.98 -14.31
C SER A 90 0.21 -2.62 -13.61
N ALA A 91 1.38 -2.00 -13.54
CA ALA A 91 1.56 -0.63 -13.10
C ALA A 91 1.49 0.39 -14.26
N ASP A 92 1.29 -0.06 -15.51
CA ASP A 92 0.97 0.79 -16.65
C ASP A 92 -0.54 1.04 -16.67
N PRO A 93 -1.01 2.29 -16.48
CA PRO A 93 -2.44 2.57 -16.37
C PRO A 93 -3.24 2.19 -17.61
N LYS A 94 -2.64 2.35 -18.79
CA LYS A 94 -3.30 1.99 -20.06
C LYS A 94 -3.43 0.48 -20.19
N GLU A 95 -2.37 -0.27 -19.93
CA GLU A 95 -2.40 -1.74 -19.96
C GLU A 95 -3.39 -2.27 -18.93
N ALA A 96 -3.36 -1.76 -17.69
CA ALA A 96 -4.30 -2.15 -16.63
C ALA A 96 -5.76 -1.95 -17.07
N LYS A 97 -6.09 -0.80 -17.65
CA LYS A 97 -7.45 -0.46 -18.11
C LYS A 97 -7.90 -1.32 -19.30
N ASP A 98 -7.04 -1.47 -20.30
CA ASP A 98 -7.36 -2.24 -21.51
C ASP A 98 -7.55 -3.72 -21.16
N GLU A 99 -6.68 -4.29 -20.34
CA GLU A 99 -6.73 -5.69 -19.96
C GLU A 99 -7.91 -6.00 -19.02
N SER A 100 -8.22 -5.12 -18.06
CA SER A 100 -9.44 -5.23 -17.24
C SER A 100 -10.71 -5.21 -18.09
N ALA A 101 -10.78 -4.37 -19.12
CA ALA A 101 -11.91 -4.35 -20.05
C ALA A 101 -12.02 -5.64 -20.86
N LEU A 102 -10.88 -6.22 -21.29
CA LEU A 102 -10.84 -7.50 -21.99
C LEU A 102 -11.24 -8.68 -21.09
N ALA A 103 -10.85 -8.67 -19.83
CA ALA A 103 -11.27 -9.65 -18.82
C ALA A 103 -12.79 -9.70 -18.72
N LEU A 104 -13.44 -8.55 -18.53
CA LEU A 104 -14.90 -8.46 -18.44
C LEU A 104 -15.60 -8.81 -19.77
N LYS A 105 -15.00 -8.46 -20.91
CA LYS A 105 -15.55 -8.81 -22.23
C LYS A 105 -15.62 -10.32 -22.44
N TYR A 106 -14.63 -11.05 -21.94
CA TYR A 106 -14.53 -12.50 -22.14
C TYR A 106 -14.94 -13.32 -20.90
N ILE A 107 -15.44 -12.70 -19.86
CA ILE A 107 -15.77 -13.33 -18.57
C ILE A 107 -16.71 -14.54 -18.73
N ALA A 108 -17.64 -14.49 -19.70
CA ALA A 108 -18.56 -15.59 -19.97
C ALA A 108 -17.86 -16.89 -20.44
N ASN A 109 -16.60 -16.83 -20.85
CA ASN A 109 -15.80 -18.00 -21.21
C ASN A 109 -15.20 -18.70 -19.96
N ALA A 110 -15.16 -18.02 -18.83
CA ALA A 110 -14.63 -18.52 -17.57
C ALA A 110 -15.68 -19.36 -16.81
N ALA A 111 -15.21 -20.33 -16.02
CA ALA A 111 -16.07 -21.08 -15.10
C ALA A 111 -16.71 -20.12 -14.06
N PRO A 112 -17.91 -20.44 -13.51
CA PRO A 112 -18.61 -19.52 -12.60
C PRO A 112 -17.77 -19.05 -11.39
N ASP A 113 -16.96 -19.92 -10.83
CA ASP A 113 -16.10 -19.55 -9.69
C ASP A 113 -14.87 -18.75 -10.11
N GLU A 114 -14.36 -19.00 -11.28
CA GLU A 114 -13.31 -18.19 -11.89
C GLU A 114 -13.82 -16.77 -12.21
N GLN A 115 -15.10 -16.64 -12.58
CA GLN A 115 -15.74 -15.33 -12.76
C GLN A 115 -15.72 -14.52 -11.45
N LEU A 116 -15.92 -15.14 -10.28
CA LEU A 116 -15.80 -14.45 -8.99
C LEU A 116 -14.38 -13.92 -8.74
N LEU A 117 -13.34 -14.68 -9.13
CA LEU A 117 -11.96 -14.22 -9.00
C LEU A 117 -11.66 -13.04 -9.95
N ILE A 118 -12.17 -13.12 -11.18
CA ILE A 118 -12.07 -12.02 -12.16
C ILE A 118 -12.80 -10.77 -11.64
N HIS A 119 -14.01 -10.92 -11.08
CA HIS A 119 -14.74 -9.83 -10.45
C HIS A 119 -13.93 -9.22 -9.30
N TRP A 120 -13.44 -10.04 -8.36
CA TRP A 120 -12.63 -9.53 -7.25
C TRP A 120 -11.46 -8.67 -7.73
N MET A 121 -10.69 -9.13 -8.75
CA MET A 121 -9.58 -8.36 -9.30
C MET A 121 -10.03 -7.04 -9.93
N ASN A 122 -11.13 -7.06 -10.71
CA ASN A 122 -11.62 -5.86 -11.37
C ASN A 122 -12.30 -4.89 -10.40
N ASP A 123 -13.13 -5.40 -9.49
CA ASP A 123 -13.89 -4.59 -8.54
C ASP A 123 -12.92 -3.87 -7.57
N THR A 124 -11.83 -4.55 -7.15
CA THR A 124 -10.73 -3.95 -6.38
C THR A 124 -10.13 -2.75 -7.12
N LYS A 125 -9.83 -2.90 -8.41
CA LYS A 125 -9.23 -1.83 -9.24
C LYS A 125 -10.23 -0.73 -9.60
N ASN A 126 -11.52 -1.02 -9.57
CA ASN A 126 -12.58 -0.05 -9.79
C ASN A 126 -13.02 0.68 -8.52
N GLY A 127 -12.53 0.29 -7.33
CA GLY A 127 -12.93 0.88 -6.05
C GLY A 127 -14.27 0.35 -5.53
N GLU A 128 -14.79 -0.72 -6.12
CA GLU A 128 -16.02 -1.43 -5.71
C GLU A 128 -15.70 -2.39 -4.56
N THR A 129 -15.27 -1.81 -3.43
CA THR A 129 -14.70 -2.55 -2.29
C THR A 129 -15.69 -3.56 -1.68
N VAL A 130 -16.98 -3.23 -1.62
CA VAL A 130 -18.00 -4.11 -1.03
C VAL A 130 -18.20 -5.34 -1.89
N GLU A 131 -18.29 -5.18 -3.19
CA GLU A 131 -18.41 -6.24 -4.21
C GLU A 131 -17.18 -7.13 -4.20
N ALA A 132 -15.97 -6.53 -4.15
CA ALA A 132 -14.72 -7.24 -4.04
C ALA A 132 -14.66 -8.11 -2.77
N ILE A 133 -15.03 -7.58 -1.59
CA ILE A 133 -15.08 -8.35 -0.33
C ILE A 133 -16.10 -9.49 -0.45
N SER A 134 -17.25 -9.26 -1.06
CA SER A 134 -18.28 -10.29 -1.23
C SER A 134 -17.77 -11.45 -2.09
N ALA A 135 -17.19 -11.16 -3.25
CA ALA A 135 -16.62 -12.17 -4.14
C ALA A 135 -15.49 -12.96 -3.46
N LEU A 136 -14.61 -12.28 -2.71
CA LEU A 136 -13.53 -12.91 -1.97
C LEU A 136 -14.04 -13.85 -0.88
N ASN A 137 -15.06 -13.45 -0.12
CA ASN A 137 -15.66 -14.28 0.93
C ASN A 137 -16.30 -15.55 0.36
N ASP A 138 -17.01 -15.43 -0.77
CA ASP A 138 -17.62 -16.58 -1.46
C ASP A 138 -16.54 -17.55 -1.95
N LEU A 139 -15.45 -17.05 -2.51
CA LEU A 139 -14.30 -17.85 -2.95
C LEU A 139 -13.61 -18.57 -1.79
N LEU A 140 -13.31 -17.86 -0.69
CA LEU A 140 -12.64 -18.44 0.48
C LEU A 140 -13.51 -19.48 1.18
N ALA A 141 -14.83 -19.29 1.19
CA ALA A 141 -15.77 -20.28 1.73
C ALA A 141 -15.81 -21.55 0.87
N LYS A 142 -15.75 -21.40 -0.45
CA LYS A 142 -15.85 -22.52 -1.40
C LYS A 142 -14.52 -23.26 -1.58
N TYR A 143 -13.40 -22.55 -1.52
CA TYR A 143 -12.04 -23.05 -1.71
C TYR A 143 -11.15 -22.85 -0.46
N PRO A 144 -11.54 -23.38 0.70
CA PRO A 144 -10.86 -23.12 1.99
C PRO A 144 -9.43 -23.68 2.06
N THR A 145 -9.03 -24.52 1.10
CA THR A 145 -7.70 -25.14 1.00
C THR A 145 -6.89 -24.62 -0.19
N ASP A 146 -7.42 -23.67 -0.96
CA ASP A 146 -6.67 -23.01 -2.02
C ASP A 146 -5.65 -22.05 -1.39
N LYS A 147 -4.40 -22.48 -1.40
CA LYS A 147 -3.30 -21.78 -0.74
C LYS A 147 -3.02 -20.42 -1.39
N ARG A 148 -3.07 -20.38 -2.72
CA ARG A 148 -2.79 -19.16 -3.48
C ARG A 148 -3.89 -18.12 -3.25
N LEU A 149 -5.14 -18.54 -3.35
CA LEU A 149 -6.28 -17.67 -3.06
C LEU A 149 -6.20 -17.12 -1.62
N ALA A 150 -5.93 -17.97 -0.64
CA ALA A 150 -5.84 -17.57 0.77
C ALA A 150 -4.68 -16.58 0.98
N ASN A 151 -3.53 -16.82 0.35
CA ASN A 151 -2.36 -15.95 0.45
C ASN A 151 -2.62 -14.57 -0.17
N MET A 152 -3.18 -14.54 -1.39
CA MET A 152 -3.52 -13.31 -2.12
C MET A 152 -4.60 -12.50 -1.38
N ALA A 153 -5.61 -13.18 -0.82
CA ALA A 153 -6.63 -12.55 0.02
C ALA A 153 -6.04 -11.88 1.25
N ALA A 154 -5.14 -12.56 1.95
CA ALA A 154 -4.52 -12.04 3.15
C ALA A 154 -3.56 -10.87 2.86
N GLU A 155 -2.80 -10.94 1.78
CA GLU A 155 -1.95 -9.84 1.30
C GLU A 155 -2.81 -8.59 1.05
N TRP A 156 -3.91 -8.73 0.30
CA TRP A 156 -4.81 -7.61 0.04
C TRP A 156 -5.43 -7.04 1.31
N LEU A 157 -5.88 -7.89 2.23
CA LEU A 157 -6.45 -7.45 3.50
C LEU A 157 -5.44 -6.70 4.37
N CYS A 158 -4.19 -7.18 4.48
CA CYS A 158 -3.16 -6.53 5.27
C CYS A 158 -2.63 -5.25 4.59
N ALA A 159 -2.22 -5.34 3.33
CA ALA A 159 -1.50 -4.26 2.66
C ALA A 159 -2.41 -3.15 2.12
N ASN A 160 -3.63 -3.49 1.66
CA ASN A 160 -4.51 -2.53 1.00
C ASN A 160 -5.71 -2.10 1.86
N GLN A 161 -6.22 -2.99 2.73
CA GLN A 161 -7.40 -2.70 3.55
C GLN A 161 -7.08 -2.36 5.01
N GLY A 162 -5.84 -2.62 5.48
CA GLY A 162 -5.49 -2.47 6.89
C GLY A 162 -6.27 -3.42 7.82
N ALA A 163 -6.88 -4.47 7.26
CA ALA A 163 -7.67 -5.46 7.98
C ALA A 163 -6.77 -6.59 8.53
N PHE A 164 -5.77 -6.19 9.32
CA PHE A 164 -4.68 -7.04 9.78
C PHE A 164 -5.14 -8.29 10.50
N GLU A 165 -6.08 -8.19 11.44
CA GLU A 165 -6.59 -9.34 12.20
C GLU A 165 -7.16 -10.42 11.29
N HIS A 166 -7.86 -10.01 10.22
CA HIS A 166 -8.42 -10.96 9.24
C HIS A 166 -7.35 -11.59 8.37
N GLY A 167 -6.41 -10.78 7.86
CA GLY A 167 -5.28 -11.27 7.07
C GLY A 167 -4.39 -12.23 7.85
N GLU A 168 -4.01 -11.87 9.08
CA GLU A 168 -3.26 -12.73 10.01
C GLU A 168 -3.97 -14.07 10.27
N ALA A 169 -5.28 -14.02 10.55
CA ALA A 169 -6.05 -15.24 10.80
C ALA A 169 -6.07 -16.21 9.59
N ILE A 170 -6.15 -15.66 8.37
CA ILE A 170 -6.07 -16.45 7.13
C ILE A 170 -4.69 -17.08 7.00
N LEU A 171 -3.60 -16.29 7.17
CA LEU A 171 -2.22 -16.76 7.01
C LEU A 171 -1.84 -17.81 8.09
N VAL A 172 -2.21 -17.57 9.34
CA VAL A 172 -1.98 -18.53 10.44
C VAL A 172 -2.71 -19.84 10.18
N ARG A 173 -3.95 -19.79 9.69
CA ARG A 173 -4.70 -20.99 9.32
C ARG A 173 -4.04 -21.71 8.13
N LEU A 174 -3.59 -20.98 7.12
CA LEU A 174 -2.89 -21.51 5.97
C LEU A 174 -1.61 -22.22 6.37
N LEU A 175 -0.77 -21.61 7.19
CA LEU A 175 0.49 -22.19 7.67
C LEU A 175 0.27 -23.37 8.63
N LYS A 176 -0.85 -23.41 9.33
CA LYS A 176 -1.24 -24.61 10.12
C LYS A 176 -1.62 -25.79 9.22
N TYR A 177 -2.21 -25.51 8.05
CA TYR A 177 -2.57 -26.52 7.05
C TYR A 177 -1.35 -26.96 6.23
N ASP A 178 -0.52 -26.02 5.78
CA ASP A 178 0.71 -26.25 5.02
C ASP A 178 1.87 -25.38 5.57
N PRO A 179 2.63 -25.91 6.55
CA PRO A 179 3.76 -25.17 7.15
C PRO A 179 4.91 -24.85 6.19
N HIS A 180 4.91 -25.42 4.98
CA HIS A 180 5.94 -25.23 3.98
C HIS A 180 5.49 -24.31 2.83
N TYR A 181 4.34 -23.67 2.95
CA TYR A 181 3.90 -22.67 1.98
C TYR A 181 4.52 -21.32 2.33
N TYR A 182 5.76 -21.15 1.95
CA TYR A 182 6.61 -20.00 2.34
C TYR A 182 6.12 -18.63 1.87
N PRO A 183 5.38 -18.44 0.75
CA PRO A 183 4.73 -17.16 0.45
C PRO A 183 3.85 -16.66 1.60
N ALA A 184 3.13 -17.56 2.28
CA ALA A 184 2.33 -17.18 3.44
C ALA A 184 3.19 -16.83 4.67
N THR A 185 4.34 -17.48 4.86
CA THR A 185 5.31 -17.11 5.91
C THR A 185 5.80 -15.68 5.69
N ASN A 186 6.13 -15.35 4.44
CA ASN A 186 6.54 -14.01 4.04
C ASN A 186 5.43 -12.99 4.32
N ASN A 187 4.23 -13.23 3.81
CA ASN A 187 3.10 -12.31 3.97
C ASN A 187 2.67 -12.14 5.43
N LEU A 188 2.78 -13.18 6.27
CA LEU A 188 2.50 -13.07 7.71
C LEU A 188 3.51 -12.14 8.41
N ALA A 189 4.78 -12.21 8.04
CA ALA A 189 5.80 -11.32 8.58
C ALA A 189 5.53 -9.86 8.20
N TYR A 190 5.14 -9.60 6.95
CA TYR A 190 4.72 -8.26 6.52
C TYR A 190 3.43 -7.80 7.21
N CYS A 191 2.45 -8.68 7.38
CA CYS A 191 1.22 -8.33 8.08
C CYS A 191 1.50 -7.90 9.53
N TYR A 192 2.36 -8.64 10.26
CA TYR A 192 2.82 -8.22 11.58
C TYR A 192 3.56 -6.87 11.55
N ALA A 193 4.45 -6.67 10.58
CA ALA A 193 5.21 -5.44 10.47
C ALA A 193 4.32 -4.22 10.21
N LEU A 194 3.35 -4.35 9.30
CA LEU A 194 2.38 -3.30 8.99
C LEU A 194 1.40 -3.03 10.13
N ASN A 195 1.08 -4.06 10.95
CA ASN A 195 0.27 -3.92 12.15
C ASN A 195 1.04 -3.38 13.38
N GLY A 196 2.24 -2.86 13.20
CA GLY A 196 3.07 -2.34 14.30
C GLY A 196 3.67 -3.41 15.21
N GLN A 197 3.65 -4.68 14.80
CA GLN A 197 4.18 -5.84 15.51
C GLN A 197 5.43 -6.40 14.84
N ALA A 198 6.24 -5.55 14.21
CA ALA A 198 7.40 -5.92 13.40
C ALA A 198 8.40 -6.84 14.14
N GLN A 199 8.46 -6.78 15.48
CA GLN A 199 9.28 -7.66 16.32
C GLN A 199 8.89 -9.15 16.24
N LEU A 200 7.70 -9.48 15.72
CA LEU A 200 7.26 -10.87 15.50
C LEU A 200 7.73 -11.45 14.16
N ALA A 201 8.19 -10.60 13.24
CA ALA A 201 8.57 -11.01 11.89
C ALA A 201 9.93 -11.74 11.79
N PRO A 202 11.01 -11.40 12.54
CA PRO A 202 12.33 -12.02 12.36
C PRO A 202 12.34 -13.54 12.42
N PRO A 203 11.67 -14.24 13.37
CA PRO A 203 11.66 -15.70 13.38
C PRO A 203 11.04 -16.33 12.13
N LEU A 204 10.06 -15.66 11.51
CA LEU A 204 9.45 -16.10 10.26
C LEU A 204 10.42 -15.92 9.09
N MET A 205 11.17 -14.82 9.07
CA MET A 205 12.18 -14.55 8.05
C MET A 205 13.38 -15.52 8.15
N GLU A 206 13.82 -15.85 9.36
CA GLU A 206 14.84 -16.89 9.58
C GLU A 206 14.43 -18.23 8.99
N GLN A 207 13.17 -18.64 9.27
CA GLN A 207 12.59 -19.86 8.71
C GLN A 207 12.52 -19.81 7.17
N TYR A 208 12.13 -18.68 6.61
CA TYR A 208 11.99 -18.49 5.18
C TYR A 208 13.34 -18.56 4.47
N VAL A 209 14.36 -17.87 4.99
CA VAL A 209 15.75 -17.91 4.48
C VAL A 209 16.34 -19.32 4.58
N ALA A 210 16.13 -20.00 5.70
CA ALA A 210 16.65 -21.36 5.88
C ALA A 210 16.04 -22.37 4.91
N ALA A 211 14.77 -22.18 4.55
CA ALA A 211 14.05 -23.05 3.63
C ALA A 211 14.42 -22.85 2.17
N LEU A 212 14.72 -21.62 1.76
CA LEU A 212 14.98 -21.24 0.37
C LEU A 212 16.33 -20.50 0.24
N PRO A 213 17.46 -21.13 0.59
CA PRO A 213 18.76 -20.47 0.71
C PRO A 213 19.34 -19.98 -0.64
N ASN A 214 18.82 -20.48 -1.75
CA ASN A 214 19.27 -20.14 -3.11
C ASN A 214 18.33 -19.15 -3.83
N GLU A 215 17.25 -18.72 -3.16
CA GLU A 215 16.34 -17.70 -3.69
C GLU A 215 16.70 -16.34 -3.08
N PRO A 216 16.71 -15.25 -3.87
CA PRO A 216 17.06 -13.93 -3.35
C PRO A 216 15.95 -13.32 -2.49
N ASN A 217 14.67 -13.59 -2.79
CA ASN A 217 13.52 -12.98 -2.14
C ASN A 217 13.50 -13.16 -0.60
N PRO A 218 13.79 -14.34 0.00
CA PRO A 218 13.82 -14.46 1.45
C PRO A 218 14.81 -13.52 2.13
N GLN A 219 15.99 -13.33 1.52
CA GLN A 219 16.97 -12.39 2.03
C GLN A 219 16.53 -10.93 1.84
N ASP A 220 15.88 -10.60 0.71
CA ASP A 220 15.34 -9.29 0.45
C ASP A 220 14.28 -8.89 1.48
N SER A 221 13.27 -9.76 1.67
CA SER A 221 12.20 -9.55 2.65
C SER A 221 12.75 -9.43 4.08
N TYR A 222 13.74 -10.24 4.45
CA TYR A 222 14.38 -10.10 5.75
C TYR A 222 15.09 -8.74 5.89
N GLY A 223 15.78 -8.29 4.84
CA GLY A 223 16.38 -6.96 4.80
C GLY A 223 15.34 -5.86 5.00
N GLU A 224 14.17 -5.97 4.39
CA GLU A 224 13.10 -5.00 4.56
C GLU A 224 12.53 -5.01 5.98
N ILE A 225 12.27 -6.17 6.57
CA ILE A 225 11.84 -6.28 7.97
C ILE A 225 12.87 -5.67 8.93
N MET A 226 14.18 -5.91 8.72
CA MET A 226 15.24 -5.27 9.52
C MET A 226 15.24 -3.74 9.34
N ARG A 227 15.02 -3.26 8.12
CA ARG A 227 14.87 -1.83 7.82
C ARG A 227 13.68 -1.22 8.57
N MET A 228 12.53 -1.90 8.58
CA MET A 228 11.33 -1.48 9.32
C MET A 228 11.57 -1.47 10.84
N LEU A 229 12.39 -2.37 11.37
CA LEU A 229 12.82 -2.40 12.76
C LEU A 229 13.89 -1.35 13.09
N GLY A 230 14.43 -0.64 12.08
CA GLY A 230 15.51 0.36 12.26
C GLY A 230 16.92 -0.25 12.40
N ASP A 231 17.06 -1.56 12.24
CA ASP A 231 18.38 -2.22 12.19
C ASP A 231 18.95 -2.15 10.77
N TYR A 232 19.42 -0.95 10.41
CA TYR A 232 19.96 -0.68 9.07
C TYR A 232 21.21 -1.50 8.72
N PRO A 233 22.15 -1.78 9.66
CA PRO A 233 23.26 -2.69 9.38
C PRO A 233 22.79 -4.09 8.97
N ALA A 234 21.86 -4.70 9.72
CA ALA A 234 21.30 -6.00 9.39
C ALA A 234 20.53 -5.95 8.06
N ALA A 235 19.75 -4.89 7.83
CA ALA A 235 19.05 -4.69 6.56
C ALA A 235 20.02 -4.71 5.36
N LEU A 236 21.11 -3.94 5.42
CA LEU A 236 22.13 -3.92 4.37
C LEU A 236 22.80 -5.29 4.19
N GLU A 237 23.04 -6.04 5.27
CA GLU A 237 23.61 -7.39 5.19
C GLU A 237 22.69 -8.31 4.39
N HIS A 238 21.40 -8.36 4.73
CA HIS A 238 20.41 -9.21 4.07
C HIS A 238 20.20 -8.83 2.61
N TYR A 239 20.03 -7.55 2.28
CA TYR A 239 19.94 -7.10 0.89
C TYR A 239 21.19 -7.45 0.07
N ASN A 240 22.39 -7.30 0.65
CA ASN A 240 23.63 -7.71 -0.02
C ASN A 240 23.72 -9.22 -0.20
N ASN A 241 23.16 -10.02 0.72
CA ASN A 241 23.09 -11.47 0.56
C ASN A 241 22.13 -11.86 -0.59
N ALA A 242 20.98 -11.19 -0.71
CA ALA A 242 20.10 -11.35 -1.88
C ALA A 242 20.82 -11.03 -3.20
N LEU A 243 21.58 -9.94 -3.23
CA LEU A 243 22.36 -9.52 -4.41
C LEU A 243 23.55 -10.45 -4.72
N LYS A 244 24.09 -11.17 -3.73
CA LYS A 244 25.08 -12.25 -3.98
C LYS A 244 24.45 -13.46 -4.66
N ILE A 245 23.20 -13.79 -4.30
CA ILE A 245 22.43 -14.88 -4.92
C ILE A 245 22.04 -14.48 -6.36
N ASN A 246 21.46 -13.30 -6.52
CA ASN A 246 21.10 -12.74 -7.83
C ASN A 246 21.51 -11.25 -7.92
N PRO A 247 22.60 -10.92 -8.61
CA PRO A 247 23.05 -9.53 -8.78
C PRO A 247 22.05 -8.62 -9.54
N GLN A 248 21.06 -9.20 -10.20
CA GLN A 248 20.01 -8.48 -10.93
C GLN A 248 18.70 -8.40 -10.14
N PHE A 249 18.68 -8.82 -8.88
CA PHE A 249 17.48 -8.73 -8.04
C PHE A 249 17.24 -7.28 -7.60
N ASN A 250 16.45 -6.60 -8.41
CA ASN A 250 16.33 -5.14 -8.38
C ASN A 250 15.65 -4.61 -7.11
N ALA A 251 14.75 -5.39 -6.48
CA ALA A 251 14.14 -5.05 -5.20
C ALA A 251 15.21 -4.79 -4.12
N SER A 252 16.17 -5.71 -3.95
CA SER A 252 17.26 -5.53 -3.00
C SER A 252 18.18 -4.35 -3.36
N GLN A 253 18.35 -4.05 -4.65
CA GLN A 253 19.13 -2.88 -5.06
C GLN A 253 18.48 -1.58 -4.58
N VAL A 254 17.13 -1.49 -4.66
CA VAL A 254 16.35 -0.38 -4.09
C VAL A 254 16.40 -0.41 -2.56
N GLY A 255 16.25 -1.58 -1.94
CA GLY A 255 16.36 -1.75 -0.49
C GLY A 255 17.66 -1.22 0.09
N VAL A 256 18.79 -1.48 -0.59
CA VAL A 256 20.10 -0.90 -0.24
C VAL A 256 20.09 0.63 -0.35
N ALA A 257 19.52 1.15 -1.46
CA ALA A 257 19.44 2.60 -1.69
C ALA A 257 18.62 3.30 -0.62
N SER A 258 17.42 2.78 -0.34
CA SER A 258 16.49 3.30 0.67
C SER A 258 17.08 3.22 2.08
N THR A 259 17.80 2.16 2.38
CA THR A 259 18.48 2.03 3.68
C THR A 259 19.56 3.10 3.86
N TYR A 260 20.38 3.38 2.83
CA TYR A 260 21.33 4.49 2.89
C TYR A 260 20.65 5.85 3.05
N ALA A 261 19.50 6.08 2.37
CA ALA A 261 18.73 7.30 2.55
C ALA A 261 18.21 7.47 3.99
N LEU A 262 17.73 6.38 4.62
CA LEU A 262 17.29 6.40 6.02
C LEU A 262 18.46 6.62 7.01
N MET A 263 19.68 6.17 6.66
CA MET A 263 20.89 6.44 7.42
C MET A 263 21.43 7.87 7.21
N GLY A 264 20.87 8.65 6.27
CA GLY A 264 21.32 10.00 5.90
C GLY A 264 22.53 10.02 4.97
N ASP A 265 22.90 8.89 4.35
CA ASP A 265 23.95 8.82 3.32
C ASP A 265 23.32 8.95 1.92
N GLU A 266 22.79 10.12 1.64
CA GLU A 266 22.04 10.39 0.40
C GLU A 266 22.95 10.26 -0.85
N THR A 267 24.24 10.41 -0.70
CA THR A 267 25.20 10.21 -1.81
C THR A 267 25.26 8.75 -2.24
N LYS A 268 25.36 7.83 -1.27
CA LYS A 268 25.30 6.39 -1.57
C LYS A 268 23.91 5.99 -2.04
N ALA A 269 22.85 6.51 -1.40
CA ALA A 269 21.49 6.25 -1.81
C ALA A 269 21.27 6.56 -3.30
N ARG A 270 21.65 7.77 -3.76
CA ARG A 270 21.55 8.16 -5.17
C ARG A 270 22.32 7.25 -6.11
N ALA A 271 23.52 6.85 -5.72
CA ALA A 271 24.32 5.94 -6.53
C ALA A 271 23.62 4.58 -6.72
N GLN A 272 23.02 4.04 -5.66
CA GLN A 272 22.32 2.75 -5.70
C GLN A 272 20.99 2.86 -6.45
N TYR A 273 20.22 3.94 -6.28
CA TYR A 273 19.00 4.16 -7.08
C TYR A 273 19.31 4.21 -8.58
N LEU A 274 20.42 4.83 -9.00
CA LEU A 274 20.82 4.83 -10.41
C LEU A 274 21.14 3.43 -10.95
N VAL A 275 21.64 2.53 -10.10
CA VAL A 275 21.82 1.11 -10.48
C VAL A 275 20.46 0.44 -10.65
N ALA A 276 19.55 0.62 -9.70
CA ALA A 276 18.20 0.07 -9.74
C ALA A 276 17.40 0.56 -10.97
N ILE A 277 17.45 1.86 -11.29
CA ILE A 277 16.80 2.44 -12.47
C ILE A 277 17.26 1.76 -13.77
N LYS A 278 18.55 1.40 -13.86
CA LYS A 278 19.10 0.69 -15.03
C LYS A 278 18.73 -0.79 -15.05
N GLY A 279 18.41 -1.37 -13.91
CA GLY A 279 18.13 -2.79 -13.73
C GLY A 279 16.72 -3.21 -14.14
N THR A 280 15.77 -2.28 -14.27
CA THR A 280 14.40 -2.58 -14.70
C THR A 280 14.10 -2.09 -16.12
N LYS A 281 13.23 -2.80 -16.83
CA LYS A 281 12.73 -2.42 -18.15
C LYS A 281 11.37 -1.76 -18.11
N GLU A 282 10.60 -2.01 -17.04
CA GLU A 282 9.27 -1.44 -16.85
C GLU A 282 9.38 0.08 -16.61
N ARG A 283 8.69 0.86 -17.46
CA ARG A 283 8.80 2.33 -17.42
C ARG A 283 8.25 2.92 -16.13
N SER A 284 7.15 2.41 -15.64
CA SER A 284 6.55 2.82 -14.36
C SER A 284 7.52 2.61 -13.19
N THR A 285 8.15 1.44 -13.12
CA THR A 285 9.15 1.10 -12.11
C THR A 285 10.37 2.04 -12.19
N GLN A 286 10.84 2.36 -13.42
CA GLN A 286 11.92 3.32 -13.60
C GLN A 286 11.57 4.70 -13.04
N ILE A 287 10.34 5.17 -13.28
CA ILE A 287 9.87 6.47 -12.78
C ILE A 287 9.75 6.44 -11.25
N ASN A 288 9.18 5.38 -10.65
CA ASN A 288 9.11 5.23 -9.20
C ASN A 288 10.51 5.37 -8.56
N TYR A 289 11.51 4.68 -9.09
CA TYR A 289 12.87 4.78 -8.57
C TYR A 289 13.51 6.16 -8.79
N ARG A 290 13.12 6.88 -9.84
CA ARG A 290 13.56 8.27 -10.06
C ARG A 290 12.89 9.24 -9.07
N ILE A 291 11.66 9.00 -8.67
CA ILE A 291 10.99 9.75 -7.59
C ILE A 291 11.79 9.59 -6.30
N LEU A 292 12.11 8.35 -5.90
CA LEU A 292 12.93 8.08 -4.72
C LEU A 292 14.32 8.72 -4.82
N TRP A 293 14.96 8.66 -5.98
CA TRP A 293 16.22 9.32 -6.25
C TRP A 293 16.12 10.85 -6.09
N ALA A 294 15.08 11.48 -6.63
CA ALA A 294 14.85 12.92 -6.52
C ALA A 294 14.55 13.33 -5.07
N MET A 295 13.82 12.50 -4.31
CA MET A 295 13.50 12.72 -2.90
C MET A 295 14.76 12.86 -2.02
N THR A 296 15.88 12.22 -2.38
CA THR A 296 17.13 12.33 -1.63
C THR A 296 17.62 13.78 -1.53
N TYR A 297 17.32 14.65 -2.49
CA TYR A 297 17.68 16.06 -2.41
C TYR A 297 16.85 16.84 -1.39
N TYR A 298 15.57 16.50 -1.19
CA TYR A 298 14.78 17.06 -0.09
C TYR A 298 15.34 16.63 1.26
N ARG A 299 15.72 15.35 1.41
CA ARG A 299 16.35 14.83 2.65
C ARG A 299 17.66 15.50 2.98
N GLU A 300 18.44 15.91 1.97
CA GLU A 300 19.66 16.73 2.14
C GLU A 300 19.39 18.22 2.34
N ASN A 301 18.13 18.65 2.46
CA ASN A 301 17.76 20.08 2.51
C ASN A 301 18.26 20.88 1.33
N LYS A 302 18.17 20.32 0.11
CA LYS A 302 18.53 20.94 -1.17
C LYS A 302 17.28 21.16 -2.05
N PRO A 303 16.31 22.00 -1.64
CA PRO A 303 14.99 22.06 -2.27
C PRO A 303 15.02 22.48 -3.73
N ARG A 304 15.98 23.34 -4.14
CA ARG A 304 16.14 23.71 -5.54
C ARG A 304 16.53 22.54 -6.43
N LEU A 305 17.51 21.73 -5.99
CA LEU A 305 17.94 20.53 -6.74
C LEU A 305 16.84 19.46 -6.77
N ALA A 306 16.09 19.31 -5.67
CA ALA A 306 14.95 18.44 -5.62
C ALA A 306 13.90 18.83 -6.66
N ARG A 307 13.50 20.11 -6.69
CA ARG A 307 12.54 20.64 -7.67
C ARG A 307 13.01 20.41 -9.10
N GLU A 308 14.23 20.76 -9.43
CA GLU A 308 14.81 20.53 -10.77
C GLU A 308 14.82 19.06 -11.17
N ALA A 309 15.03 18.16 -10.20
CA ALA A 309 14.99 16.71 -10.41
C ALA A 309 13.55 16.22 -10.64
N PHE A 310 12.61 16.64 -9.80
CA PHE A 310 11.20 16.29 -9.93
C PHE A 310 10.57 16.80 -11.22
N GLU A 311 10.83 18.03 -11.64
CA GLU A 311 10.33 18.59 -12.91
C GLU A 311 10.78 17.75 -14.13
N LYS A 312 11.99 17.18 -14.09
CA LYS A 312 12.45 16.24 -15.14
C LYS A 312 11.72 14.91 -15.10
N VAL A 313 11.54 14.36 -13.89
CA VAL A 313 10.84 13.08 -13.71
C VAL A 313 9.37 13.23 -14.09
N ASP A 314 8.75 14.35 -13.75
CA ASP A 314 7.39 14.70 -14.13
C ASP A 314 7.21 14.75 -15.65
N THR A 315 8.09 15.47 -16.36
CA THR A 315 8.10 15.49 -17.84
C THR A 315 8.18 14.08 -18.43
N GLU A 316 8.97 13.19 -17.83
CA GLU A 316 9.11 11.81 -18.29
C GLU A 316 7.90 10.93 -17.95
N ALA A 317 7.28 11.14 -16.78
CA ALA A 317 6.06 10.46 -16.36
C ALA A 317 4.90 10.87 -17.27
N HIS A 318 4.74 12.17 -17.52
CA HIS A 318 3.74 12.72 -18.43
C HIS A 318 3.87 12.15 -19.85
N ALA A 319 5.08 12.15 -20.40
CA ALA A 319 5.32 11.59 -21.73
C ALA A 319 5.02 10.07 -21.83
N ALA A 320 5.06 9.35 -20.70
CA ALA A 320 4.73 7.96 -20.60
C ALA A 320 3.27 7.68 -20.21
N GLY A 321 2.46 8.73 -19.90
CA GLY A 321 1.07 8.59 -19.43
C GLY A 321 0.94 7.97 -18.04
N LEU A 322 1.96 8.15 -17.17
CA LEU A 322 2.03 7.56 -15.84
C LEU A 322 1.42 8.50 -14.79
N THR A 323 0.11 8.65 -14.83
CA THR A 323 -0.66 9.65 -14.06
C THR A 323 -0.56 9.47 -12.54
N VAL A 324 -0.40 8.22 -12.04
CA VAL A 324 -0.16 7.94 -10.60
C VAL A 324 1.16 8.56 -10.17
N GLN A 325 2.22 8.37 -10.94
CA GLN A 325 3.55 8.91 -10.67
C GLN A 325 3.56 10.45 -10.76
N GLU A 326 2.83 11.04 -11.71
CA GLU A 326 2.64 12.50 -11.78
C GLU A 326 1.98 13.02 -10.50
N ALA A 327 0.92 12.37 -10.03
CA ALA A 327 0.23 12.74 -8.79
C ALA A 327 1.17 12.69 -7.57
N GLU A 328 1.99 11.64 -7.44
CA GLU A 328 3.00 11.52 -6.38
C GLU A 328 4.06 12.63 -6.46
N ILE A 329 4.54 12.95 -7.65
CA ILE A 329 5.51 14.04 -7.88
C ILE A 329 4.91 15.37 -7.44
N HIS A 330 3.67 15.67 -7.81
CA HIS A 330 3.01 16.91 -7.42
C HIS A 330 2.79 16.99 -5.91
N ARG A 331 2.43 15.88 -5.24
CA ARG A 331 2.37 15.82 -3.77
C ARG A 331 3.73 16.10 -3.13
N ALA A 332 4.80 15.49 -3.68
CA ALA A 332 6.16 15.73 -3.19
C ALA A 332 6.55 17.21 -3.31
N MET A 333 6.36 17.79 -4.49
CA MET A 333 6.71 19.20 -4.73
C MET A 333 5.89 20.14 -3.84
N ALA A 334 4.60 19.87 -3.63
CA ALA A 334 3.73 20.68 -2.80
C ALA A 334 4.08 20.62 -1.30
N LEU A 335 4.29 19.42 -0.75
CA LEU A 335 4.62 19.24 0.68
C LEU A 335 5.92 19.95 1.07
N PHE A 336 6.91 19.95 0.18
CA PHE A 336 8.19 20.61 0.41
C PHE A 336 8.27 22.06 -0.10
N ASN A 337 7.17 22.63 -0.62
CA ASN A 337 7.11 24.00 -1.08
C ASN A 337 6.85 24.95 0.10
N PRO A 338 7.75 25.93 0.39
CA PRO A 338 7.52 26.88 1.48
C PRO A 338 6.42 27.92 1.15
N ASP A 339 6.07 28.11 -0.13
CA ASP A 339 4.94 28.96 -0.56
C ASP A 339 3.66 28.13 -0.65
N ALA A 340 2.85 28.20 0.40
CA ALA A 340 1.59 27.48 0.47
C ALA A 340 0.60 27.84 -0.66
N ALA A 341 0.62 29.07 -1.18
CA ALA A 341 -0.28 29.45 -2.27
C ALA A 341 0.09 28.72 -3.58
N SER A 342 1.39 28.66 -3.89
CA SER A 342 1.91 27.87 -5.01
C SER A 342 1.64 26.36 -4.80
N ALA A 343 1.91 25.84 -3.60
CA ALA A 343 1.67 24.43 -3.29
C ALA A 343 0.20 24.01 -3.47
N LEU A 344 -0.74 24.83 -2.98
CA LEU A 344 -2.17 24.58 -3.15
C LEU A 344 -2.59 24.63 -4.62
N LYS A 345 -2.01 25.56 -5.39
CA LYS A 345 -2.27 25.65 -6.83
C LYS A 345 -1.75 24.41 -7.58
N ASP A 346 -0.53 23.96 -7.29
CA ASP A 346 0.08 22.78 -7.92
C ASP A 346 -0.80 21.51 -7.64
N LEU A 347 -1.36 21.38 -6.43
CA LEU A 347 -2.28 20.29 -6.09
C LEU A 347 -3.67 20.45 -6.73
N ASP A 348 -4.16 21.69 -6.93
CA ASP A 348 -5.42 21.92 -7.65
C ASP A 348 -5.27 21.55 -9.13
N ASP A 349 -4.16 21.90 -9.76
CA ASP A 349 -3.86 21.55 -11.15
C ASP A 349 -3.79 19.99 -11.30
N ALA A 350 -3.07 19.29 -10.41
CA ALA A 350 -2.99 17.84 -10.40
C ALA A 350 -4.37 17.17 -10.18
N ARG A 351 -5.18 17.71 -9.26
CA ARG A 351 -6.55 17.25 -9.03
C ARG A 351 -7.44 17.40 -10.26
N GLU A 352 -7.33 18.52 -10.98
CA GLU A 352 -8.12 18.77 -12.20
C GLU A 352 -7.75 17.76 -13.30
N ASP A 353 -6.49 17.47 -13.50
CA ASP A 353 -6.03 16.49 -14.49
C ASP A 353 -6.52 15.07 -14.16
N LEU A 354 -6.45 14.65 -12.90
CA LEU A 354 -7.00 13.36 -12.47
C LEU A 354 -8.54 13.29 -12.59
N SER A 355 -9.23 14.41 -12.36
CA SER A 355 -10.70 14.47 -12.43
C SER A 355 -11.24 14.42 -13.86
N ASP A 356 -10.45 14.78 -14.87
CA ASP A 356 -10.87 14.68 -16.28
C ASP A 356 -10.80 13.22 -16.75
N THR A 357 -11.90 12.51 -16.58
CA THR A 357 -12.04 11.09 -16.97
C THR A 357 -11.79 10.80 -18.46
N ARG A 358 -11.77 11.83 -19.30
CA ARG A 358 -11.47 11.68 -20.74
C ARG A 358 -9.96 11.66 -21.01
N LYS A 359 -9.19 12.27 -20.12
CA LYS A 359 -7.72 12.32 -20.18
C LYS A 359 -7.09 11.21 -19.35
N SER A 360 -7.71 10.85 -18.22
CA SER A 360 -7.18 9.84 -17.31
C SER A 360 -7.24 8.43 -17.91
N ASN A 361 -6.09 7.77 -17.92
CA ASN A 361 -5.98 6.36 -18.26
C ASN A 361 -6.22 5.44 -17.04
N LEU A 362 -6.42 6.00 -15.84
CA LEU A 362 -6.59 5.25 -14.60
C LEU A 362 -7.95 4.54 -14.55
N LEU A 363 -7.95 3.38 -13.94
CA LEU A 363 -9.17 2.75 -13.46
C LEU A 363 -9.82 3.60 -12.37
N PRO A 364 -11.16 3.55 -12.19
CA PRO A 364 -11.86 4.42 -11.27
C PRO A 364 -11.31 4.39 -9.84
N GLY A 365 -11.02 3.21 -9.29
CA GLY A 365 -10.51 3.07 -7.93
C GLY A 365 -9.11 3.66 -7.76
N ASP A 366 -8.20 3.38 -8.68
CA ASP A 366 -6.84 3.96 -8.66
C ASP A 366 -6.91 5.49 -8.73
N ARG A 367 -7.77 6.04 -9.61
CA ARG A 367 -7.97 7.49 -9.74
C ARG A 367 -8.52 8.12 -8.46
N GLU A 368 -9.52 7.50 -7.84
CA GLU A 368 -10.13 8.03 -6.62
C GLU A 368 -9.18 7.95 -5.43
N ASN A 369 -8.36 6.90 -5.34
CA ASN A 369 -7.32 6.80 -4.33
C ASN A 369 -6.27 7.92 -4.49
N GLU A 370 -5.80 8.19 -5.71
CA GLU A 370 -4.85 9.29 -5.95
C GLU A 370 -5.47 10.66 -5.67
N LEU A 371 -6.73 10.87 -6.05
CA LEU A 371 -7.46 12.09 -5.70
C LEU A 371 -7.57 12.28 -4.19
N ALA A 372 -7.83 11.20 -3.45
CA ALA A 372 -7.90 11.26 -1.99
C ALA A 372 -6.56 11.66 -1.36
N LEU A 373 -5.43 11.10 -1.83
CA LEU A 373 -4.09 11.46 -1.36
C LEU A 373 -3.73 12.92 -1.67
N ILE A 374 -4.06 13.42 -2.87
CA ILE A 374 -3.86 14.83 -3.24
C ILE A 374 -4.68 15.75 -2.31
N LEU A 375 -5.95 15.41 -2.09
CA LEU A 375 -6.83 16.21 -1.24
C LEU A 375 -6.38 16.17 0.23
N GLN A 376 -5.89 15.04 0.72
CA GLN A 376 -5.30 14.93 2.06
C GLN A 376 -4.10 15.86 2.25
N ALA A 377 -3.14 15.81 1.32
CA ALA A 377 -1.98 16.72 1.34
C ALA A 377 -2.41 18.20 1.25
N ARG A 378 -3.43 18.48 0.42
CA ARG A 378 -4.01 19.81 0.27
C ARG A 378 -4.65 20.32 1.57
N ALA A 379 -5.42 19.50 2.26
CA ALA A 379 -6.01 19.85 3.55
C ALA A 379 -4.94 20.15 4.59
N PHE A 380 -3.92 19.30 4.68
CA PHE A 380 -2.78 19.48 5.58
C PHE A 380 -2.05 20.82 5.32
N ILE A 381 -1.71 21.12 4.07
CA ILE A 381 -1.03 22.37 3.70
C ILE A 381 -1.94 23.58 3.99
N ALA A 382 -3.22 23.51 3.67
CA ALA A 382 -4.18 24.59 3.88
C ALA A 382 -4.33 24.94 5.38
N VAL A 383 -4.46 23.91 6.23
CA VAL A 383 -4.56 24.09 7.69
C VAL A 383 -3.29 24.72 8.24
N ASN A 384 -2.11 24.19 7.90
CA ASN A 384 -0.84 24.70 8.40
C ASN A 384 -0.55 26.15 7.94
N ALA A 385 -1.10 26.55 6.78
CA ALA A 385 -0.99 27.91 6.26
C ALA A 385 -2.10 28.86 6.73
N GLY A 386 -3.05 28.40 7.57
CA GLY A 386 -4.20 29.17 8.02
C GLY A 386 -5.20 29.52 6.91
N LYS A 387 -5.21 28.77 5.80
CA LYS A 387 -6.11 28.94 4.67
C LYS A 387 -7.42 28.16 4.90
N MET A 388 -8.20 28.62 5.87
CA MET A 388 -9.38 27.89 6.37
C MET A 388 -10.43 27.61 5.28
N ASP A 389 -10.69 28.55 4.38
CA ASP A 389 -11.66 28.37 3.29
C ASP A 389 -11.23 27.21 2.36
N ALA A 390 -9.92 27.12 2.07
CA ALA A 390 -9.36 26.05 1.26
C ALA A 390 -9.42 24.70 1.99
N ALA A 391 -9.18 24.68 3.30
CA ALA A 391 -9.28 23.47 4.13
C ALA A 391 -10.72 22.94 4.17
N GLN A 392 -11.70 23.81 4.43
CA GLN A 392 -13.14 23.46 4.43
C GLN A 392 -13.62 22.95 3.07
N ALA A 393 -13.21 23.63 1.98
CA ALA A 393 -13.56 23.18 0.63
C ALA A 393 -12.96 21.79 0.32
N THR A 394 -11.77 21.51 0.82
CA THR A 394 -11.10 20.20 0.62
C THR A 394 -11.78 19.10 1.42
N GLU A 395 -12.07 19.35 2.70
CA GLU A 395 -12.80 18.41 3.56
C GLU A 395 -14.15 18.05 2.93
N LYS A 396 -14.91 19.04 2.42
CA LYS A 396 -16.19 18.79 1.77
C LYS A 396 -16.08 17.93 0.50
N LEU A 397 -15.01 18.07 -0.26
CA LEU A 397 -14.75 17.18 -1.41
C LEU A 397 -14.52 15.74 -0.95
N LEU A 398 -13.71 15.54 0.08
CA LEU A 398 -13.42 14.21 0.64
C LEU A 398 -14.66 13.60 1.31
N GLU A 399 -15.47 14.40 2.02
CA GLU A 399 -16.75 13.95 2.57
C GLU A 399 -17.66 13.37 1.47
N ASN A 400 -17.80 14.10 0.36
CA ASN A 400 -18.62 13.64 -0.77
C ASN A 400 -18.05 12.34 -1.39
N MET A 401 -16.75 12.23 -1.52
CA MET A 401 -16.09 11.00 -2.01
C MET A 401 -16.34 9.84 -1.04
N ALA A 402 -16.15 10.03 0.26
CA ALA A 402 -16.31 9.01 1.28
C ALA A 402 -17.74 8.51 1.44
N GLN A 403 -18.76 9.29 1.02
CA GLN A 403 -20.15 8.85 1.00
C GLN A 403 -20.42 7.75 -0.04
N THR A 404 -19.71 7.75 -1.14
CA THR A 404 -19.92 6.84 -2.28
C THR A 404 -18.83 5.79 -2.43
N ASN A 405 -17.60 6.09 -2.03
CA ASN A 405 -16.47 5.17 -2.11
C ASN A 405 -16.07 4.66 -0.70
N ARG A 406 -16.06 3.33 -0.53
CA ARG A 406 -15.72 2.66 0.73
C ARG A 406 -14.29 2.14 0.78
N SER A 407 -13.44 2.52 -0.17
CA SER A 407 -12.02 2.16 -0.12
C SER A 407 -11.33 2.79 1.10
N THR A 408 -10.45 2.06 1.73
CA THR A 408 -9.70 2.52 2.90
C THR A 408 -8.97 3.84 2.66
N PRO A 409 -8.25 4.05 1.53
CA PRO A 409 -7.56 5.32 1.29
C PRO A 409 -8.50 6.53 1.27
N VAL A 410 -9.69 6.40 0.66
CA VAL A 410 -10.67 7.51 0.60
C VAL A 410 -11.25 7.82 1.98
N GLN A 411 -11.61 6.78 2.76
CA GLN A 411 -12.14 6.96 4.11
C GLN A 411 -11.09 7.61 5.03
N GLN A 412 -9.87 7.11 5.01
CA GLN A 412 -8.77 7.65 5.81
C GLN A 412 -8.43 9.10 5.44
N ALA A 413 -8.39 9.43 4.15
CA ALA A 413 -8.15 10.80 3.71
C ALA A 413 -9.23 11.76 4.18
N TYR A 414 -10.51 11.33 4.19
CA TYR A 414 -11.61 12.14 4.75
C TYR A 414 -11.41 12.38 6.25
N HIS A 415 -11.18 11.34 7.03
CA HIS A 415 -10.95 11.47 8.48
C HIS A 415 -9.73 12.35 8.79
N SER A 416 -8.65 12.19 8.03
CA SER A 416 -7.46 13.03 8.14
C SER A 416 -7.76 14.51 7.89
N ALA A 417 -8.49 14.84 6.83
CA ALA A 417 -8.83 16.21 6.47
C ALA A 417 -9.80 16.84 7.49
N ASN A 418 -10.80 16.09 7.95
CA ASN A 418 -11.73 16.53 8.99
C ASN A 418 -10.99 16.76 10.31
N GLY A 419 -10.11 15.83 10.71
CA GLY A 419 -9.27 15.98 11.89
C GLY A 419 -8.35 17.20 11.83
N ALA A 420 -7.75 17.45 10.65
CA ALA A 420 -6.93 18.65 10.43
C ALA A 420 -7.75 19.95 10.59
N LEU A 421 -8.97 19.96 10.06
CA LEU A 421 -9.87 21.12 10.19
C LEU A 421 -10.29 21.36 11.64
N LEU A 422 -10.68 20.32 12.36
CA LEU A 422 -11.03 20.39 13.79
C LEU A 422 -9.85 20.88 14.65
N PHE A 423 -8.64 20.39 14.33
CA PHE A 423 -7.41 20.89 14.98
C PHE A 423 -7.23 22.40 14.80
N ALA A 424 -7.40 22.90 13.60
CA ALA A 424 -7.29 24.34 13.31
C ALA A 424 -8.37 25.20 13.99
N GLN A 425 -9.55 24.60 14.22
CA GLN A 425 -10.65 25.24 14.95
C GLN A 425 -10.48 25.20 16.48
N GLY A 426 -9.48 24.46 16.98
CA GLY A 426 -9.22 24.28 18.41
C GLY A 426 -10.04 23.18 19.09
N ASP A 427 -10.82 22.42 18.34
CA ASP A 427 -11.47 21.20 18.83
C ASP A 427 -10.48 20.02 18.80
N TYR A 428 -9.61 20.01 19.79
CA TYR A 428 -8.56 18.99 19.88
C TYR A 428 -9.12 17.59 20.18
N ALA A 429 -10.24 17.49 20.89
CA ALA A 429 -10.84 16.20 21.18
C ALA A 429 -11.46 15.58 19.93
N GLY A 430 -12.19 16.37 19.13
CA GLY A 430 -12.70 15.95 17.85
C GLY A 430 -11.57 15.61 16.86
N ALA A 431 -10.53 16.44 16.81
CA ALA A 431 -9.36 16.19 15.96
C ALA A 431 -8.67 14.87 16.29
N ILE A 432 -8.48 14.54 17.57
CA ILE A 432 -7.88 13.27 17.99
C ILE A 432 -8.73 12.09 17.52
N ALA A 433 -10.05 12.14 17.70
CA ALA A 433 -10.93 11.06 17.30
C ALA A 433 -10.86 10.79 15.79
N GLU A 434 -10.88 11.84 14.98
CA GLU A 434 -10.81 11.73 13.51
C GLU A 434 -9.43 11.25 13.03
N LEU A 435 -8.34 11.84 13.56
CA LEU A 435 -6.98 11.48 13.11
C LEU A 435 -6.57 10.06 13.51
N GLN A 436 -7.20 9.47 14.53
CA GLN A 436 -6.98 8.07 14.90
C GLN A 436 -7.54 7.07 13.87
N GLU A 437 -8.45 7.50 13.01
CA GLU A 437 -8.97 6.67 11.91
C GLU A 437 -7.99 6.54 10.72
N ASP A 438 -6.88 7.34 10.72
CA ASP A 438 -5.79 7.24 9.74
C ASP A 438 -4.44 7.01 10.45
N PRO A 439 -4.27 5.85 11.13
CA PRO A 439 -3.20 5.62 12.10
C PRO A 439 -1.83 5.37 11.50
N GLN A 440 -1.73 5.20 10.17
CA GLN A 440 -0.48 4.90 9.48
C GLN A 440 0.01 6.03 8.57
N ASN A 441 -0.75 7.10 8.45
CA ASN A 441 -0.37 8.22 7.61
C ASN A 441 0.52 9.20 8.39
N PRO A 442 1.72 9.51 7.89
CA PRO A 442 2.65 10.40 8.57
C PRO A 442 2.11 11.80 8.82
N LEU A 443 1.28 12.36 7.92
CA LEU A 443 0.67 13.69 8.10
C LEU A 443 -0.38 13.66 9.22
N SER A 444 -1.20 12.61 9.25
CA SER A 444 -2.20 12.40 10.31
C SER A 444 -1.55 12.19 11.68
N LEU A 445 -0.50 11.38 11.76
CA LEU A 445 0.27 11.17 12.99
C LEU A 445 0.93 12.46 13.48
N GLN A 446 1.45 13.30 12.58
CA GLN A 446 2.02 14.59 12.95
C GLN A 446 0.96 15.52 13.60
N LEU A 447 -0.22 15.62 12.99
CA LEU A 447 -1.32 16.43 13.54
C LEU A 447 -1.90 15.80 14.80
N LEU A 448 -2.02 14.48 14.89
CA LEU A 448 -2.50 13.74 16.06
C LEU A 448 -1.62 14.02 17.28
N SER A 449 -0.29 13.91 17.12
CA SER A 449 0.64 14.24 18.21
C SER A 449 0.50 15.71 18.66
N ALA A 450 0.31 16.63 17.72
CA ALA A 450 0.09 18.05 18.04
C ALA A 450 -1.25 18.27 18.76
N ALA A 451 -2.34 17.60 18.31
CA ALA A 451 -3.66 17.70 18.95
C ALA A 451 -3.65 17.13 20.38
N GLN A 452 -3.04 15.96 20.57
CA GLN A 452 -2.84 15.34 21.89
C GLN A 452 -2.03 16.25 22.82
N THR A 453 -0.97 16.90 22.32
CA THR A 453 -0.18 17.88 23.10
C THR A 453 -1.06 19.05 23.52
N LYS A 454 -1.87 19.61 22.62
CA LYS A 454 -2.79 20.72 22.94
C LYS A 454 -3.91 20.33 23.90
N ALA A 455 -4.34 19.06 23.87
CA ALA A 455 -5.33 18.49 24.78
C ALA A 455 -4.72 18.10 26.14
N GLY A 456 -3.41 18.27 26.36
CA GLY A 456 -2.72 17.88 27.61
C GLY A 456 -2.43 16.37 27.72
N GLN A 457 -2.64 15.58 26.66
CA GLN A 457 -2.38 14.13 26.61
C GLN A 457 -0.91 13.87 26.26
N THR A 458 0.01 14.31 27.10
CA THR A 458 1.46 14.33 26.81
C THR A 458 2.03 12.94 26.57
N ALA A 459 1.57 11.92 27.30
CA ALA A 459 2.04 10.53 27.13
C ALA A 459 1.63 9.96 25.76
N ASP A 460 0.37 10.19 25.35
CA ASP A 460 -0.15 9.74 24.07
C ASP A 460 0.53 10.48 22.90
N ALA A 461 0.72 11.80 23.05
CA ALA A 461 1.44 12.61 22.07
C ALA A 461 2.86 12.09 21.83
N ARG A 462 3.56 11.73 22.90
CA ARG A 462 4.90 11.14 22.80
C ARG A 462 4.87 9.79 22.09
N LYS A 463 3.94 8.91 22.44
CA LYS A 463 3.77 7.59 21.79
C LYS A 463 3.47 7.75 20.30
N THR A 464 2.57 8.67 19.94
CA THR A 464 2.27 8.98 18.54
C THR A 464 3.50 9.50 17.78
N LEU A 465 4.30 10.35 18.43
CA LEU A 465 5.54 10.87 17.85
C LEU A 465 6.59 9.75 17.67
N GLU A 466 6.68 8.81 18.62
CA GLU A 466 7.54 7.62 18.52
C GLU A 466 7.09 6.72 17.37
N THR A 467 5.78 6.52 17.19
CA THR A 467 5.21 5.79 16.04
C THR A 467 5.60 6.47 14.72
N LEU A 468 5.39 7.79 14.60
CA LEU A 468 5.77 8.53 13.39
C LEU A 468 7.28 8.45 13.10
N ALA A 469 8.11 8.58 14.13
CA ALA A 469 9.57 8.52 13.99
C ALA A 469 10.07 7.14 13.54
N ALA A 470 9.36 6.07 13.91
CA ALA A 470 9.69 4.70 13.55
C ALA A 470 9.33 4.33 12.10
N ILE A 471 8.42 5.08 11.45
CA ILE A 471 8.06 4.82 10.06
C ILE A 471 9.29 4.95 9.17
N SER A 472 9.58 3.92 8.38
CA SER A 472 10.76 3.81 7.53
C SER A 472 10.42 3.45 6.07
N ASP A 473 9.18 3.68 5.67
CA ASP A 473 8.77 3.50 4.28
C ASP A 473 9.26 4.65 3.36
N GLU A 474 9.00 4.52 2.08
CA GLU A 474 9.51 5.40 1.04
C GLU A 474 8.51 6.48 0.61
N ARG A 475 7.34 6.56 1.26
CA ARG A 475 6.31 7.55 0.93
C ARG A 475 6.83 8.98 1.08
N VAL A 476 6.31 9.84 0.24
CA VAL A 476 6.59 11.29 0.26
C VAL A 476 6.25 11.89 1.63
N GLU A 477 5.11 11.52 2.18
CA GLU A 477 4.60 11.97 3.48
C GLU A 477 5.54 11.55 4.63
N THR A 478 6.12 10.35 4.54
CA THR A 478 7.14 9.87 5.50
C THR A 478 8.41 10.69 5.40
N ALA A 479 8.88 10.96 4.19
CA ALA A 479 10.07 11.79 3.99
C ALA A 479 9.88 13.22 4.50
N PHE A 480 8.65 13.73 4.51
CA PHE A 480 8.29 15.03 5.03
C PHE A 480 8.14 15.05 6.55
N ALA A 481 7.35 14.15 7.13
CA ALA A 481 6.90 14.23 8.52
C ALA A 481 7.80 13.48 9.54
N ALA A 482 8.45 12.36 9.14
CA ALA A 482 9.23 11.55 10.08
C ALA A 482 10.55 12.20 10.53
N PRO A 483 11.34 12.92 9.69
CA PRO A 483 12.58 13.53 10.14
C PRO A 483 12.40 14.57 11.28
N PRO A 484 11.43 15.48 11.25
CA PRO A 484 11.15 16.37 12.39
C PRO A 484 10.79 15.62 13.68
N ALA A 485 10.02 14.52 13.58
CA ALA A 485 9.66 13.70 14.73
C ALA A 485 10.90 13.04 15.37
N ARG A 486 11.79 12.48 14.55
CA ARG A 486 13.06 11.91 15.01
C ARG A 486 13.95 12.95 15.71
N LEU A 487 13.99 14.18 15.19
CA LEU A 487 14.76 15.28 15.78
C LEU A 487 14.17 15.70 17.14
N ALA A 488 12.84 15.84 17.25
CA ALA A 488 12.16 16.20 18.47
C ALA A 488 12.43 15.18 19.59
N LEU A 489 12.33 13.87 19.31
CA LEU A 489 12.61 12.82 20.29
C LEU A 489 14.08 12.79 20.74
N LYS A 490 15.04 13.08 19.84
CA LYS A 490 16.45 13.21 20.22
C LYS A 490 16.67 14.41 21.17
N HIS A 491 16.02 15.52 20.90
CA HIS A 491 16.13 16.71 21.77
C HIS A 491 15.60 16.44 23.18
N ASP A 492 14.43 15.79 23.29
CA ASP A 492 13.84 15.42 24.58
C ASP A 492 14.72 14.45 25.37
N ALA A 493 15.38 13.51 24.71
CA ALA A 493 16.31 12.57 25.34
C ALA A 493 17.56 13.25 25.89
N THR A 494 18.02 14.34 25.25
CA THR A 494 19.20 15.10 25.68
C THR A 494 18.88 16.17 26.74
N HIS A 495 17.60 16.58 26.83
CA HIS A 495 17.10 17.58 27.77
C HIS A 495 15.85 17.05 28.48
N PRO A 496 15.97 16.02 29.34
CA PRO A 496 14.80 15.50 30.05
C PRO A 496 14.20 16.64 30.89
N VAL A 497 12.89 16.91 30.66
CA VAL A 497 12.15 17.86 31.45
C VAL A 497 12.27 17.42 32.91
N GLN A 498 12.96 18.21 33.73
CA GLN A 498 13.01 17.97 35.17
C GLN A 498 11.57 18.06 35.69
N GLY A 499 10.97 16.91 35.96
CA GLY A 499 9.65 16.82 36.57
C GLY A 499 9.71 17.61 37.87
N GLY A 500 9.03 18.76 37.90
CA GLY A 500 8.83 19.51 39.11
C GLY A 500 8.10 18.62 40.09
N ALA A 501 8.84 18.11 41.08
CA ALA A 501 8.25 17.62 42.29
C ALA A 501 7.64 18.85 43.01
N ASN A 502 6.32 18.91 43.03
CA ASN A 502 5.57 19.65 44.02
C ASN A 502 4.34 18.85 44.45
#